data_94fadee6ef18b148a430445007f98bc7
#
_entry.id   94fadee6ef18b148a430445007f98bc7
#
_cell.length_a   1.000
_cell.length_b   1.000
_cell.length_c   1.000
_cell.angle_alpha   90.00
_cell.angle_beta   90.00
_cell.angle_gamma   90.00
#
_symmetry.space_group_name_H-M   'P 1'
#
loop_
_entity.id
_entity.type
_entity.pdbx_description
1 polymer ?
#
loop_
_entity_poly.entity_id
_entity_poly.type
_entity_poly.pdbx_seq_one_letter_code
_entity_poly.pdbx_strand_id
1 'polypeptide(L)'
;PPIRSRCFSIPVRAPTTAEVVAVLERIVASEDVPHDADGLEFVAASADGDLRTAILSAQTTAEDAGEITMDAAYDTLGAVGHDDRIEAMITEATNGEFADARSTLDDLLVDEGMDGGEILAEVLRVARSRSVGPDAATLHRLAGEIDMDLAEGTDDRLHLSHLLAELDR
;
A
#
# COMPACT_ATOMS: atom_id res chain seq x y z
N PRO A 1 -18.54 24.21 6.03
CA PRO A 1 -18.71 23.75 7.41
C PRO A 1 -18.37 24.88 8.38
N PRO A 2 -19.14 25.06 9.49
CA PRO A 2 -18.99 26.20 10.41
C PRO A 2 -17.64 26.29 11.11
N ILE A 3 -16.84 25.23 11.13
CA ILE A 3 -15.50 25.20 11.74
C ILE A 3 -14.49 25.98 10.88
N ARG A 4 -14.50 25.80 9.55
CA ARG A 4 -13.52 26.47 8.65
C ARG A 4 -13.59 27.99 8.69
N SER A 5 -14.76 28.57 8.97
CA SER A 5 -14.94 30.02 9.03
C SER A 5 -14.40 30.66 10.32
N ARG A 6 -14.03 29.86 11.31
CA ARG A 6 -13.57 30.30 12.65
C ARG A 6 -12.17 29.82 13.01
N CYS A 7 -11.52 29.03 12.12
CA CYS A 7 -10.19 28.49 12.33
C CYS A 7 -9.23 28.97 11.23
N PHE A 8 -7.97 29.15 11.62
CA PHE A 8 -6.89 29.40 10.67
C PHE A 8 -6.40 28.04 10.14
N SER A 9 -6.37 27.87 8.83
CA SER A 9 -5.89 26.62 8.21
C SER A 9 -4.38 26.67 8.06
N ILE A 10 -3.69 25.77 8.76
CA ILE A 10 -2.25 25.58 8.64
C ILE A 10 -2.02 24.34 7.77
N PRO A 11 -1.40 24.47 6.59
CA PRO A 11 -1.07 23.32 5.76
C PRO A 11 0.07 22.53 6.42
N VAL A 12 -0.16 21.23 6.63
CA VAL A 12 0.85 20.29 7.09
C VAL A 12 1.05 19.28 5.96
N ARG A 13 2.28 19.15 5.45
CA ARG A 13 2.62 18.15 4.46
C ARG A 13 3.03 16.84 5.11
N ALA A 14 2.87 15.73 4.41
CA ALA A 14 3.49 14.48 4.78
C ALA A 14 5.02 14.62 4.77
N PRO A 15 5.74 13.96 5.68
CA PRO A 15 7.20 13.91 5.65
C PRO A 15 7.70 13.20 4.40
N THR A 16 8.86 13.59 3.92
CA THR A 16 9.58 12.87 2.87
C THR A 16 10.23 11.61 3.43
N THR A 17 10.56 10.63 2.59
CA THR A 17 11.29 9.41 3.01
C THR A 17 12.54 9.75 3.81
N ALA A 18 13.35 10.72 3.37
CA ALA A 18 14.55 11.15 4.10
C ALA A 18 14.24 11.73 5.49
N GLU A 19 13.13 12.45 5.67
CA GLU A 19 12.70 12.96 6.97
C GLU A 19 12.22 11.82 7.88
N VAL A 20 11.56 10.80 7.31
CA VAL A 20 11.16 9.58 8.04
C VAL A 20 12.40 8.81 8.48
N VAL A 21 13.35 8.54 7.58
CA VAL A 21 14.65 7.89 7.91
C VAL A 21 15.35 8.60 9.06
N ALA A 22 15.46 9.92 9.02
CA ALA A 22 16.10 10.70 10.09
C ALA A 22 15.39 10.57 11.46
N VAL A 23 14.09 10.28 11.46
CA VAL A 23 13.33 9.98 12.70
C VAL A 23 13.64 8.55 13.15
N LEU A 24 13.60 7.57 12.24
CA LEU A 24 13.89 6.17 12.54
C LEU A 24 15.31 6.00 13.09
N GLU A 25 16.32 6.63 12.49
CA GLU A 25 17.71 6.62 12.99
C GLU A 25 17.83 7.06 14.45
N ARG A 26 17.10 8.11 14.84
CA ARG A 26 17.08 8.57 16.24
C ARG A 26 16.42 7.57 17.19
N ILE A 27 15.38 6.90 16.71
CA ILE A 27 14.66 5.89 17.52
C ILE A 27 15.55 4.66 17.70
N VAL A 28 16.07 4.08 16.62
CA VAL A 28 16.90 2.87 16.71
C VAL A 28 18.17 3.10 17.52
N ALA A 29 18.74 4.32 17.44
CA ALA A 29 19.91 4.70 18.27
C ALA A 29 19.52 4.84 19.77
N SER A 30 18.29 5.26 20.11
CA SER A 30 17.85 5.38 21.50
C SER A 30 17.48 4.03 22.11
N GLU A 31 16.98 3.10 21.29
CA GLU A 31 16.56 1.76 21.70
C GLU A 31 17.67 0.69 21.54
N ASP A 32 18.86 1.09 21.07
CA ASP A 32 20.02 0.20 20.81
C ASP A 32 19.68 -0.96 19.86
N VAL A 33 18.86 -0.68 18.82
CA VAL A 33 18.45 -1.66 17.81
C VAL A 33 19.50 -1.74 16.70
N PRO A 34 20.06 -2.94 16.41
CA PRO A 34 20.94 -3.14 15.26
C PRO A 34 20.19 -2.84 13.95
N HIS A 35 20.83 -2.11 13.04
CA HIS A 35 20.22 -1.73 11.77
C HIS A 35 21.25 -1.42 10.69
N ASP A 36 20.82 -1.44 9.43
CA ASP A 36 21.57 -0.84 8.32
C ASP A 36 20.77 0.29 7.66
N ALA A 37 21.46 1.07 6.82
CA ALA A 37 20.84 2.23 6.17
C ALA A 37 19.75 1.79 5.17
N ASP A 38 19.97 0.69 4.45
CA ASP A 38 19.08 0.19 3.41
C ASP A 38 17.77 -0.32 4.04
N GLY A 39 17.83 -0.99 5.18
CA GLY A 39 16.65 -1.43 5.95
C GLY A 39 15.79 -0.27 6.45
N LEU A 40 16.42 0.77 7.01
CA LEU A 40 15.68 1.97 7.44
C LEU A 40 15.07 2.72 6.26
N GLU A 41 15.78 2.81 5.12
CA GLU A 41 15.26 3.45 3.90
C GLU A 41 14.08 2.66 3.34
N PHE A 42 14.16 1.33 3.33
CA PHE A 42 13.06 0.46 2.89
C PHE A 42 11.81 0.63 3.76
N VAL A 43 11.94 0.58 5.10
CA VAL A 43 10.83 0.82 6.03
C VAL A 43 10.21 2.21 5.83
N ALA A 44 11.04 3.24 5.65
CA ALA A 44 10.58 4.61 5.45
C ALA A 44 9.86 4.79 4.11
N ALA A 45 10.34 4.12 3.05
CA ALA A 45 9.72 4.17 1.72
C ALA A 45 8.37 3.44 1.71
N SER A 46 8.29 2.27 2.36
CA SER A 46 7.06 1.47 2.44
C SER A 46 5.93 2.19 3.18
N ALA A 47 6.26 3.12 4.08
CA ALA A 47 5.26 3.86 4.87
C ALA A 47 4.64 5.07 4.13
N ASP A 48 5.07 5.40 2.92
CA ASP A 48 4.55 6.49 2.05
C ASP A 48 4.28 7.82 2.78
N GLY A 49 5.19 8.20 3.70
CA GLY A 49 5.08 9.44 4.47
C GLY A 49 4.19 9.35 5.72
N ASP A 50 3.66 8.19 6.07
CA ASP A 50 3.02 7.94 7.37
C ASP A 50 4.08 7.57 8.40
N LEU A 51 4.48 8.55 9.22
CA LEU A 51 5.49 8.36 10.25
C LEU A 51 5.08 7.32 11.30
N ARG A 52 3.79 7.21 11.61
CA ARG A 52 3.31 6.23 12.58
C ARG A 52 3.47 4.81 12.04
N THR A 53 3.06 4.59 10.80
CA THR A 53 3.24 3.32 10.09
C THR A 53 4.72 2.96 10.02
N ALA A 54 5.60 3.90 9.65
CA ALA A 54 7.05 3.68 9.60
C ALA A 54 7.62 3.22 10.96
N ILE A 55 7.21 3.86 12.06
CA ILE A 55 7.69 3.50 13.40
C ILE A 55 7.20 2.12 13.81
N LEU A 56 5.92 1.81 13.56
CA LEU A 56 5.37 0.49 13.87
C LEU A 56 6.02 -0.61 13.04
N SER A 57 6.24 -0.38 11.75
CA SER A 57 6.96 -1.31 10.86
C SER A 57 8.38 -1.57 11.34
N ALA A 58 9.13 -0.52 11.68
CA ALA A 58 10.48 -0.65 12.25
C ALA A 58 10.47 -1.44 13.57
N GLN A 59 9.48 -1.20 14.44
CA GLN A 59 9.32 -1.93 15.70
C GLN A 59 9.03 -3.40 15.45
N THR A 60 8.07 -3.72 14.58
CA THR A 60 7.74 -5.12 14.24
C THR A 60 8.94 -5.85 13.66
N THR A 61 9.67 -5.23 12.73
CA THR A 61 10.89 -5.82 12.14
C THR A 61 11.94 -6.11 13.23
N ALA A 62 12.17 -5.16 14.15
CA ALA A 62 13.11 -5.33 15.24
C ALA A 62 12.67 -6.41 16.25
N GLU A 63 11.37 -6.52 16.53
CA GLU A 63 10.84 -7.55 17.43
C GLU A 63 10.93 -8.95 16.81
N ASP A 64 10.68 -9.10 15.52
CA ASP A 64 10.68 -10.38 14.81
C ASP A 64 12.09 -10.87 14.47
N ALA A 65 12.93 -10.01 13.92
CA ALA A 65 14.26 -10.37 13.43
C ALA A 65 15.39 -10.02 14.40
N GLY A 66 15.16 -9.15 15.38
CA GLY A 66 16.19 -8.64 16.29
C GLY A 66 17.07 -7.53 15.70
N GLU A 67 16.85 -7.19 14.44
CA GLU A 67 17.59 -6.14 13.70
C GLU A 67 16.73 -5.57 12.57
N ILE A 68 17.08 -4.38 12.08
CA ILE A 68 16.41 -3.76 10.94
C ILE A 68 17.38 -3.70 9.77
N THR A 69 17.51 -4.80 9.05
CA THR A 69 18.24 -4.90 7.78
C THR A 69 17.24 -4.89 6.61
N MET A 70 17.74 -4.68 5.39
CA MET A 70 16.92 -4.75 4.18
C MET A 70 16.17 -6.08 4.09
N ASP A 71 16.87 -7.21 4.31
CA ASP A 71 16.28 -8.55 4.24
C ASP A 71 15.24 -8.75 5.34
N ALA A 72 15.54 -8.36 6.58
CA ALA A 72 14.63 -8.49 7.71
C ALA A 72 13.36 -7.64 7.51
N ALA A 73 13.51 -6.40 7.05
CA ALA A 73 12.39 -5.52 6.77
C ALA A 73 11.54 -6.04 5.61
N TYR A 74 12.18 -6.59 4.59
CA TYR A 74 11.50 -7.23 3.46
C TYR A 74 10.67 -8.43 3.90
N ASP A 75 11.24 -9.32 4.69
CA ASP A 75 10.56 -10.53 5.17
C ASP A 75 9.39 -10.20 6.12
N THR A 76 9.60 -9.22 7.01
CA THR A 76 8.60 -8.87 8.05
C THR A 76 7.44 -8.06 7.48
N LEU A 77 7.73 -7.09 6.61
CA LEU A 77 6.70 -6.18 6.13
C LEU A 77 5.89 -6.75 4.96
N GLY A 78 6.35 -7.82 4.34
CA GLY A 78 5.60 -8.55 3.29
C GLY A 78 5.18 -7.70 2.08
N ALA A 79 5.44 -6.38 2.15
CA ALA A 79 4.92 -5.38 1.24
C ALA A 79 5.35 -5.60 -0.22
N VAL A 80 6.48 -6.25 -0.43
CA VAL A 80 7.00 -6.50 -1.79
C VAL A 80 6.34 -7.72 -2.43
N GLY A 81 5.85 -8.66 -1.63
CA GLY A 81 5.06 -9.78 -2.14
C GLY A 81 3.71 -9.33 -2.72
N HIS A 82 3.10 -8.32 -2.10
CA HIS A 82 1.82 -7.80 -2.59
C HIS A 82 1.99 -6.96 -3.86
N ASP A 83 3.03 -6.13 -3.96
CA ASP A 83 3.26 -5.30 -5.14
C ASP A 83 3.40 -6.12 -6.40
N ASP A 84 4.22 -7.17 -6.38
CA ASP A 84 4.43 -8.05 -7.53
C ASP A 84 3.16 -8.83 -7.87
N ARG A 85 2.41 -9.26 -6.85
CA ARG A 85 1.13 -9.97 -7.04
C ARG A 85 0.05 -9.03 -7.58
N ILE A 86 -0.03 -7.81 -7.07
CA ILE A 86 -0.97 -6.80 -7.57
C ILE A 86 -0.59 -6.36 -8.98
N GLU A 87 0.70 -6.21 -9.31
CA GLU A 87 1.15 -5.95 -10.67
C GLU A 87 0.77 -7.09 -11.62
N ALA A 88 1.00 -8.33 -11.20
CA ALA A 88 0.59 -9.52 -11.96
C ALA A 88 -0.93 -9.52 -12.19
N MET A 89 -1.72 -9.32 -11.13
CA MET A 89 -3.18 -9.25 -11.19
C MET A 89 -3.69 -8.17 -12.16
N ILE A 90 -3.12 -6.96 -12.12
CA ILE A 90 -3.46 -5.87 -13.05
C ILE A 90 -3.10 -6.26 -14.48
N THR A 91 -1.92 -6.85 -14.68
CA THR A 91 -1.42 -7.26 -15.99
C THR A 91 -2.28 -8.37 -16.60
N GLU A 92 -2.60 -9.39 -15.83
CA GLU A 92 -3.50 -10.49 -16.20
C GLU A 92 -4.88 -9.96 -16.60
N ALA A 93 -5.46 -9.08 -15.76
CA ALA A 93 -6.75 -8.45 -16.04
C ALA A 93 -6.72 -7.64 -17.34
N THR A 94 -5.67 -6.84 -17.56
CA THR A 94 -5.51 -6.01 -18.77
C THR A 94 -5.30 -6.85 -20.03
N ASN A 95 -4.72 -8.04 -19.89
CA ASN A 95 -4.53 -9.00 -20.99
C ASN A 95 -5.78 -9.87 -21.30
N GLY A 96 -6.87 -9.70 -20.55
CA GLY A 96 -8.08 -10.51 -20.68
C GLY A 96 -7.99 -11.88 -19.96
N GLU A 97 -6.97 -12.10 -19.14
CA GLU A 97 -6.77 -13.30 -18.32
C GLU A 97 -7.52 -13.17 -16.97
N PHE A 98 -8.82 -12.85 -17.08
CA PHE A 98 -9.67 -12.54 -15.91
C PHE A 98 -9.70 -13.66 -14.86
N ALA A 99 -9.63 -14.92 -15.26
CA ALA A 99 -9.69 -16.04 -14.32
C ALA A 99 -8.46 -16.08 -13.41
N ASP A 100 -7.28 -15.78 -13.95
CA ASP A 100 -6.01 -15.76 -13.22
C ASP A 100 -5.96 -14.53 -12.32
N ALA A 101 -6.29 -13.35 -12.83
CA ALA A 101 -6.40 -12.12 -12.05
C ALA A 101 -7.37 -12.27 -10.86
N ARG A 102 -8.50 -12.95 -11.07
CA ARG A 102 -9.47 -13.23 -10.00
C ARG A 102 -8.93 -14.23 -8.97
N SER A 103 -8.14 -15.22 -9.39
CA SER A 103 -7.51 -16.15 -8.44
C SER A 103 -6.55 -15.40 -7.51
N THR A 104 -5.74 -14.50 -8.07
CA THR A 104 -4.83 -13.66 -7.29
C THR A 104 -5.60 -12.73 -6.33
N LEU A 105 -6.73 -12.17 -6.77
CA LEU A 105 -7.61 -11.39 -5.89
C LEU A 105 -8.17 -12.22 -4.73
N ASP A 106 -8.60 -13.46 -5.00
CA ASP A 106 -9.13 -14.35 -3.97
C ASP A 106 -8.06 -14.69 -2.92
N ASP A 107 -6.82 -14.92 -3.34
CA ASP A 107 -5.71 -15.14 -2.42
C ASP A 107 -5.43 -13.91 -1.53
N LEU A 108 -5.43 -12.70 -2.09
CA LEU A 108 -5.23 -11.46 -1.32
C LEU A 108 -6.34 -11.24 -0.27
N LEU A 109 -7.60 -11.49 -0.64
CA LEU A 109 -8.74 -11.32 0.27
C LEU A 109 -8.81 -12.41 1.35
N VAL A 110 -8.52 -13.67 1.01
CA VAL A 110 -8.79 -14.82 1.89
C VAL A 110 -7.54 -15.28 2.63
N ASP A 111 -6.44 -15.48 1.92
CA ASP A 111 -5.22 -16.06 2.50
C ASP A 111 -4.40 -14.99 3.23
N GLU A 112 -4.37 -13.77 2.72
CA GLU A 112 -3.65 -12.66 3.32
C GLU A 112 -4.54 -11.74 4.17
N GLY A 113 -5.87 -11.87 4.02
CA GLY A 113 -6.83 -11.17 4.87
C GLY A 113 -6.92 -9.66 4.62
N MET A 114 -6.51 -9.21 3.43
CA MET A 114 -6.64 -7.80 3.03
C MET A 114 -8.10 -7.42 2.85
N ASP A 115 -8.48 -6.20 3.23
CA ASP A 115 -9.80 -5.67 2.91
C ASP A 115 -9.88 -5.07 1.49
N GLY A 116 -11.10 -4.90 0.99
CA GLY A 116 -11.30 -4.44 -0.37
C GLY A 116 -10.78 -3.02 -0.62
N GLY A 117 -10.83 -2.16 0.39
CA GLY A 117 -10.31 -0.79 0.32
C GLY A 117 -8.78 -0.77 0.27
N GLU A 118 -8.12 -1.64 1.04
CA GLU A 118 -6.66 -1.82 1.01
C GLU A 118 -6.21 -2.29 -0.38
N ILE A 119 -6.85 -3.32 -0.94
CA ILE A 119 -6.51 -3.82 -2.29
C ILE A 119 -6.73 -2.72 -3.33
N LEU A 120 -7.83 -1.97 -3.27
CA LEU A 120 -8.08 -0.88 -4.20
C LEU A 120 -7.01 0.22 -4.12
N ALA A 121 -6.60 0.60 -2.91
CA ALA A 121 -5.53 1.58 -2.70
C ALA A 121 -4.19 1.10 -3.27
N GLU A 122 -3.86 -0.17 -3.04
CA GLU A 122 -2.65 -0.80 -3.57
C GLU A 122 -2.67 -0.91 -5.10
N VAL A 123 -3.80 -1.28 -5.70
CA VAL A 123 -3.98 -1.28 -7.17
C VAL A 123 -3.68 0.10 -7.75
N LEU A 124 -4.22 1.17 -7.17
CA LEU A 124 -3.95 2.54 -7.62
C LEU A 124 -2.49 2.94 -7.45
N ARG A 125 -1.87 2.53 -6.36
CA ARG A 125 -0.47 2.81 -6.06
C ARG A 125 0.47 2.10 -7.03
N VAL A 126 0.30 0.79 -7.20
CA VAL A 126 1.13 -0.07 -8.07
C VAL A 126 0.97 0.32 -9.53
N ALA A 127 -0.26 0.53 -10.00
CA ALA A 127 -0.51 0.94 -11.38
C ALA A 127 0.22 2.25 -11.73
N ARG A 128 0.23 3.21 -10.79
CA ARG A 128 0.93 4.50 -10.97
C ARG A 128 2.45 4.35 -10.91
N SER A 129 2.98 3.61 -9.93
CA SER A 129 4.43 3.49 -9.72
C SER A 129 5.11 2.64 -10.78
N ARG A 130 4.46 1.58 -11.24
CA ARG A 130 5.00 0.63 -12.22
C ARG A 130 4.49 0.85 -13.65
N SER A 131 3.58 1.82 -13.84
CA SER A 131 2.98 2.17 -15.15
C SER A 131 2.30 0.98 -15.82
N VAL A 132 1.57 0.17 -15.04
CA VAL A 132 0.80 -0.97 -15.51
C VAL A 132 -0.70 -0.67 -15.52
N GLY A 133 -1.45 -1.38 -16.35
CA GLY A 133 -2.91 -1.23 -16.49
C GLY A 133 -3.32 -0.14 -17.47
N PRO A 134 -4.60 0.28 -17.46
CA PRO A 134 -5.12 1.30 -18.34
C PRO A 134 -4.56 2.68 -18.01
N ASP A 135 -4.86 3.70 -18.84
CA ASP A 135 -4.47 5.07 -18.52
C ASP A 135 -5.03 5.55 -17.16
N ALA A 136 -4.28 6.46 -16.52
CA ALA A 136 -4.60 6.91 -15.16
C ALA A 136 -6.02 7.49 -15.01
N ALA A 137 -6.59 8.14 -16.04
CA ALA A 137 -7.92 8.71 -15.97
C ALA A 137 -9.01 7.62 -15.94
N THR A 138 -8.83 6.58 -16.77
CA THR A 138 -9.71 5.42 -16.80
C THR A 138 -9.65 4.67 -15.46
N LEU A 139 -8.44 4.39 -14.96
CA LEU A 139 -8.27 3.70 -13.69
C LEU A 139 -8.89 4.47 -12.52
N HIS A 140 -8.66 5.79 -12.43
CA HIS A 140 -9.25 6.60 -11.35
C HIS A 140 -10.78 6.69 -11.44
N ARG A 141 -11.36 6.71 -12.63
CA ARG A 141 -12.81 6.68 -12.79
C ARG A 141 -13.40 5.38 -12.28
N LEU A 142 -12.83 4.24 -12.70
CA LEU A 142 -13.26 2.91 -12.23
C LEU A 142 -13.07 2.76 -10.72
N ALA A 143 -11.93 3.16 -10.19
CA ALA A 143 -11.66 3.12 -8.78
C ALA A 143 -12.65 3.95 -7.95
N GLY A 144 -13.05 5.13 -8.44
CA GLY A 144 -14.03 5.96 -7.75
C GLY A 144 -15.43 5.36 -7.72
N GLU A 145 -15.83 4.60 -8.75
CA GLU A 145 -17.07 3.83 -8.77
C GLU A 145 -17.02 2.69 -7.75
N ILE A 146 -15.94 1.92 -7.74
CA ILE A 146 -15.73 0.80 -6.82
C ILE A 146 -15.60 1.25 -5.36
N ASP A 147 -14.90 2.35 -5.07
CA ASP A 147 -14.76 2.89 -3.70
C ASP A 147 -16.12 3.22 -3.07
N MET A 148 -17.06 3.75 -3.87
CA MET A 148 -18.41 4.00 -3.40
C MET A 148 -19.15 2.71 -3.06
N ASP A 149 -19.01 1.67 -3.87
CA ASP A 149 -19.66 0.38 -3.67
C ASP A 149 -19.06 -0.36 -2.45
N LEU A 150 -17.74 -0.32 -2.27
CA LEU A 150 -17.05 -0.86 -1.09
C LEU A 150 -17.49 -0.13 0.19
N ALA A 151 -17.66 1.19 0.15
CA ALA A 151 -18.11 1.99 1.30
C ALA A 151 -19.55 1.66 1.74
N GLU A 152 -20.39 1.12 0.86
CA GLU A 152 -21.75 0.64 1.18
C GLU A 152 -21.74 -0.73 1.87
N GLY A 153 -20.56 -1.41 1.95
CA GLY A 153 -20.35 -2.61 2.76
C GLY A 153 -21.02 -3.86 2.20
N THR A 154 -21.04 -4.01 0.87
CA THR A 154 -21.58 -5.20 0.21
C THR A 154 -20.51 -6.31 0.09
N ASP A 155 -20.17 -6.76 -1.07
CA ASP A 155 -19.22 -7.86 -1.30
C ASP A 155 -17.94 -7.35 -1.99
N ASP A 156 -16.85 -7.19 -1.22
CA ASP A 156 -15.55 -6.69 -1.71
C ASP A 156 -15.06 -7.50 -2.91
N ARG A 157 -15.21 -8.83 -2.85
CA ARG A 157 -14.84 -9.73 -3.95
C ARG A 157 -15.60 -9.41 -5.24
N LEU A 158 -16.90 -9.13 -5.13
CA LEU A 158 -17.73 -8.82 -6.30
C LEU A 158 -17.28 -7.51 -6.94
N HIS A 159 -17.11 -6.48 -6.13
CA HIS A 159 -16.74 -5.13 -6.61
C HIS A 159 -15.34 -5.09 -7.20
N LEU A 160 -14.37 -5.72 -6.54
CA LEU A 160 -13.02 -5.81 -7.07
C LEU A 160 -12.93 -6.71 -8.32
N SER A 161 -13.72 -7.80 -8.39
CA SER A 161 -13.83 -8.59 -9.63
C SER A 161 -14.44 -7.78 -10.77
N HIS A 162 -15.39 -6.89 -10.47
CA HIS A 162 -15.94 -5.97 -11.47
C HIS A 162 -14.86 -5.00 -11.97
N LEU A 163 -14.05 -4.42 -11.06
CA LEU A 163 -12.90 -3.61 -11.44
C LEU A 163 -12.00 -4.36 -12.43
N LEU A 164 -11.57 -5.59 -12.08
CA LEU A 164 -10.68 -6.39 -12.94
C LEU A 164 -11.30 -6.68 -14.31
N ALA A 165 -12.61 -6.93 -14.39
CA ALA A 165 -13.30 -7.17 -15.64
C ALA A 165 -13.41 -5.94 -16.56
N GLU A 166 -13.29 -4.73 -16.00
CA GLU A 166 -13.31 -3.48 -16.77
C GLU A 166 -11.90 -3.04 -17.22
N LEU A 167 -10.82 -3.66 -16.69
CA LEU A 167 -9.45 -3.32 -17.07
C LEU A 167 -9.05 -3.82 -18.48
N ASP A 168 -9.73 -4.83 -19.02
CA ASP A 168 -9.53 -5.38 -20.38
C ASP A 168 -10.14 -4.49 -21.50
N ARG A 169 -10.83 -3.40 -21.14
CA ARG A 169 -11.53 -2.54 -22.11
C ARG A 169 -10.77 -1.26 -22.38
#